data_7203e72b7a346fa4b4a2cda40d59859d
#
_entry.id   7203e72b7a346fa4b4a2cda40d59859d
#
_cell.length_a   1.000
_cell.length_b   1.000
_cell.length_c   1.000
_cell.angle_alpha   90.00
_cell.angle_beta   90.00
_cell.angle_gamma   90.00
#
_symmetry.space_group_name_H-M   'P 1'
#
loop_
_entity.id
_entity.type
_entity.pdbx_description
1 polymer ?
#
loop_
_entity_poly.entity_id
_entity_poly.type
_entity_poly.pdbx_seq_one_letter_code
_entity_poly.pdbx_strand_id
1 'polypeptide(L)'
;MSKKSVKKAGMEKKESGSQEEQKQFVPLALGGARKHEWFEKESFWENFGPIMFDSKRWAEAPTVAADICKIAGLGKHSSILDAGCGPGRISVELAILGLDVTGVDLIQPELDAAAESAADEGVDLNLVRADLRTYTTDRKFDAAVNLYTSFGYCDTIEEDLAILKHIAAAVKDNGWFIMECTSRETAVKYFTEGEWFERAGKTVLTQFTVEGAWEGLRSKWILIDNKDGSRIEHEFVQRLYSAVELRRMLTAACGFKSAEVYGDFDFSPYNQNARTMIIVARK
;
A
#
# COMPACT_ATOMS: atom_id res chain seq x y z
N MET A 1 86.21 -3.68 -39.67
CA MET A 1 85.15 -4.69 -39.34
C MET A 1 84.48 -4.20 -38.08
N SER A 2 83.35 -3.51 -38.19
CA SER A 2 82.76 -2.77 -37.10
C SER A 2 81.49 -3.48 -36.63
N LYS A 3 81.44 -3.82 -35.34
CA LYS A 3 80.21 -4.31 -34.65
C LYS A 3 79.37 -3.12 -34.20
N LYS A 4 78.18 -2.94 -34.78
CA LYS A 4 77.20 -1.96 -34.29
C LYS A 4 76.37 -2.62 -33.21
N SER A 5 76.36 -1.98 -32.03
CA SER A 5 75.54 -2.28 -30.89
C SER A 5 74.17 -1.74 -31.10
N VAL A 6 73.14 -2.58 -30.90
CA VAL A 6 71.70 -2.18 -30.90
C VAL A 6 71.27 -1.97 -29.48
N LYS A 7 70.87 -0.67 -29.15
CA LYS A 7 70.27 -0.31 -27.91
C LYS A 7 68.80 -0.78 -27.87
N LYS A 8 68.47 -1.59 -26.84
CA LYS A 8 67.08 -1.91 -26.46
C LYS A 8 66.46 -0.69 -25.78
N ALA A 9 65.41 -0.13 -26.35
CA ALA A 9 64.56 0.81 -25.70
C ALA A 9 63.55 0.05 -24.82
N GLY A 10 63.56 0.32 -23.53
CA GLY A 10 62.56 -0.20 -22.59
C GLY A 10 61.22 0.59 -22.78
N MET A 11 60.17 -0.15 -23.05
CA MET A 11 58.79 0.38 -23.02
C MET A 11 58.27 0.17 -21.62
N GLU A 12 58.18 1.26 -20.83
CA GLU A 12 57.40 1.28 -19.59
C GLU A 12 55.91 1.22 -19.96
N LYS A 13 55.27 0.16 -19.58
CA LYS A 13 53.79 0.07 -19.55
C LYS A 13 53.28 0.92 -18.40
N LYS A 14 52.66 2.05 -18.69
CA LYS A 14 51.79 2.74 -17.77
C LYS A 14 50.50 1.90 -17.67
N GLU A 15 50.28 1.24 -16.55
CA GLU A 15 48.98 0.74 -16.16
C GLU A 15 48.11 1.93 -15.75
N SER A 16 47.21 2.35 -16.63
CA SER A 16 46.12 3.22 -16.28
C SER A 16 45.03 2.36 -15.62
N GLY A 17 45.05 2.31 -14.29
CA GLY A 17 43.95 1.76 -13.53
C GLY A 17 42.72 2.70 -13.67
N SER A 18 41.83 2.35 -14.54
CA SER A 18 40.49 2.94 -14.53
C SER A 18 39.77 2.37 -13.28
N GLN A 19 39.72 3.19 -12.24
CA GLN A 19 38.71 2.98 -11.19
C GLN A 19 37.33 3.19 -11.85
N GLU A 20 36.65 2.10 -12.20
CA GLU A 20 35.23 2.14 -12.42
C GLU A 20 34.58 2.57 -11.10
N GLU A 21 34.17 3.84 -11.01
CA GLU A 21 33.23 4.28 -10.00
C GLU A 21 31.99 3.38 -10.10
N GLN A 22 31.86 2.45 -9.17
CA GLN A 22 30.60 1.76 -8.95
C GLN A 22 29.58 2.85 -8.60
N LYS A 23 28.80 3.26 -9.57
CA LYS A 23 27.63 4.10 -9.35
C LYS A 23 26.70 3.33 -8.40
N GLN A 24 26.74 3.72 -7.14
CA GLN A 24 25.83 3.22 -6.14
C GLN A 24 24.43 3.53 -6.63
N PHE A 25 23.60 2.51 -6.83
CA PHE A 25 22.20 2.66 -7.18
C PHE A 25 21.53 3.42 -6.01
N VAL A 26 21.18 4.67 -6.23
CA VAL A 26 20.37 5.46 -5.31
C VAL A 26 18.94 5.28 -5.77
N PRO A 27 18.07 4.66 -4.97
CA PRO A 27 16.65 4.58 -5.29
C PRO A 27 16.09 5.99 -5.54
N LEU A 28 15.26 6.13 -6.54
CA LEU A 28 14.59 7.39 -6.82
C LEU A 28 13.76 7.80 -5.59
N ALA A 29 14.03 8.95 -5.00
CA ALA A 29 13.17 9.53 -3.98
C ALA A 29 11.87 9.95 -4.69
N LEU A 30 10.80 9.20 -4.47
CA LEU A 30 9.49 9.54 -4.99
C LEU A 30 8.89 10.60 -4.06
N GLY A 31 9.05 11.86 -4.41
CA GLY A 31 8.50 12.97 -3.64
C GLY A 31 9.52 14.10 -3.45
N GLY A 32 9.13 15.34 -3.71
CA GLY A 32 9.87 16.54 -3.32
C GLY A 32 9.75 16.76 -1.81
N ALA A 33 10.57 17.67 -1.26
CA ALA A 33 10.64 17.99 0.16
C ALA A 33 9.26 17.96 0.86
N ARG A 34 9.18 17.23 1.98
CA ARG A 34 7.97 17.03 2.81
C ARG A 34 7.16 18.33 2.98
N LYS A 35 6.14 18.48 2.20
CA LYS A 35 4.95 19.24 2.54
C LYS A 35 3.97 18.19 3.03
N HIS A 36 3.33 18.41 4.19
CA HIS A 36 2.33 17.54 4.80
C HIS A 36 1.74 16.53 3.81
N GLU A 37 1.98 15.25 4.10
CA GLU A 37 1.59 14.21 3.17
C GLU A 37 0.09 14.32 2.91
N TRP A 38 -0.35 14.10 1.70
CA TRP A 38 -1.74 14.31 1.28
C TRP A 38 -2.72 13.52 2.15
N PHE A 39 -2.35 12.31 2.55
CA PHE A 39 -3.19 11.42 3.38
C PHE A 39 -3.30 11.89 4.83
N GLU A 40 -2.49 12.84 5.29
CA GLU A 40 -2.58 13.46 6.61
C GLU A 40 -3.61 14.61 6.64
N LYS A 41 -4.12 15.06 5.47
CA LYS A 41 -5.03 16.20 5.38
C LYS A 41 -6.48 15.75 5.49
N GLU A 42 -7.15 16.11 6.57
CA GLU A 42 -8.58 15.85 6.76
C GLU A 42 -9.41 16.37 5.57
N SER A 43 -9.10 17.57 5.07
CA SER A 43 -9.78 18.14 3.90
C SER A 43 -9.67 17.32 2.61
N PHE A 44 -8.65 16.47 2.47
CA PHE A 44 -8.60 15.52 1.39
C PHE A 44 -9.72 14.49 1.53
N TRP A 45 -9.82 13.86 2.69
CA TRP A 45 -10.80 12.80 2.95
C TRP A 45 -12.23 13.32 2.92
N GLU A 46 -12.49 14.52 3.44
CA GLU A 46 -13.80 15.19 3.34
C GLU A 46 -14.27 15.35 1.89
N ASN A 47 -13.36 15.69 0.98
CA ASN A 47 -13.70 15.92 -0.42
C ASN A 47 -13.68 14.65 -1.29
N PHE A 48 -12.72 13.76 -1.07
CA PHE A 48 -12.48 12.59 -1.92
C PHE A 48 -13.05 11.31 -1.33
N GLY A 49 -13.29 11.23 -0.02
CA GLY A 49 -13.89 10.07 0.66
C GLY A 49 -15.19 9.62 0.01
N PRO A 50 -16.18 10.49 -0.24
CA PRO A 50 -17.43 10.09 -0.92
C PRO A 50 -17.24 9.52 -2.34
N ILE A 51 -16.13 9.86 -2.99
CA ILE A 51 -15.76 9.33 -4.30
C ILE A 51 -15.09 7.96 -4.16
N MET A 52 -14.22 7.81 -3.16
CA MET A 52 -13.42 6.59 -2.95
C MET A 52 -14.21 5.48 -2.29
N PHE A 53 -15.13 5.83 -1.37
CA PHE A 53 -15.95 4.91 -0.59
C PHE A 53 -17.40 4.89 -1.07
N ASP A 54 -17.61 4.58 -2.35
CA ASP A 54 -18.94 4.56 -2.95
C ASP A 54 -19.80 3.37 -2.47
N SER A 55 -21.11 3.42 -2.79
CA SER A 55 -22.08 2.39 -2.39
C SER A 55 -21.71 0.99 -2.88
N LYS A 56 -21.04 0.88 -4.03
CA LYS A 56 -20.57 -0.41 -4.55
C LYS A 56 -19.50 -1.03 -3.66
N ARG A 57 -18.54 -0.23 -3.20
CA ARG A 57 -17.49 -0.69 -2.29
C ARG A 57 -18.03 -1.05 -0.91
N TRP A 58 -19.05 -0.36 -0.43
CA TRP A 58 -19.77 -0.77 0.78
C TRP A 58 -20.49 -2.10 0.57
N ALA A 59 -21.17 -2.31 -0.55
CA ALA A 59 -21.87 -3.55 -0.84
C ALA A 59 -20.95 -4.78 -1.01
N GLU A 60 -19.68 -4.60 -1.33
CA GLU A 60 -18.68 -5.67 -1.42
C GLU A 60 -18.11 -6.07 -0.05
N ALA A 61 -18.18 -5.19 0.95
CA ALA A 61 -17.51 -5.38 2.25
C ALA A 61 -17.89 -6.66 3.00
N PRO A 62 -19.18 -7.10 3.08
CA PRO A 62 -19.55 -8.35 3.72
C PRO A 62 -18.84 -9.57 3.12
N THR A 63 -18.75 -9.62 1.78
CA THR A 63 -18.08 -10.72 1.08
C THR A 63 -16.59 -10.72 1.37
N VAL A 64 -15.93 -9.57 1.31
CA VAL A 64 -14.50 -9.45 1.60
C VAL A 64 -14.19 -9.84 3.06
N ALA A 65 -15.01 -9.42 4.03
CA ALA A 65 -14.84 -9.82 5.43
C ALA A 65 -14.99 -11.33 5.63
N ALA A 66 -15.98 -11.96 4.97
CA ALA A 66 -16.16 -13.40 5.01
C ALA A 66 -14.98 -14.15 4.38
N ASP A 67 -14.45 -13.67 3.27
CA ASP A 67 -13.28 -14.26 2.61
C ASP A 67 -12.02 -14.12 3.47
N ILE A 68 -11.81 -12.99 4.13
CA ILE A 68 -10.71 -12.81 5.11
C ILE A 68 -10.81 -13.85 6.22
N CYS A 69 -12.00 -14.03 6.80
CA CYS A 69 -12.22 -15.03 7.84
C CYS A 69 -11.92 -16.45 7.35
N LYS A 70 -12.34 -16.79 6.15
CA LYS A 70 -12.08 -18.08 5.51
C LYS A 70 -10.59 -18.30 5.23
N ILE A 71 -9.91 -17.30 4.68
CA ILE A 71 -8.47 -17.34 4.36
C ILE A 71 -7.64 -17.59 5.61
N ALA A 72 -7.90 -16.86 6.68
CA ALA A 72 -7.14 -16.93 7.92
C ALA A 72 -7.70 -17.94 8.95
N GLY A 73 -8.80 -18.62 8.63
CA GLY A 73 -9.44 -19.57 9.56
C GLY A 73 -9.94 -18.90 10.85
N LEU A 74 -10.43 -17.64 10.74
CA LEU A 74 -10.90 -16.87 11.89
C LEU A 74 -12.33 -17.26 12.25
N GLY A 75 -12.61 -17.34 13.55
CA GLY A 75 -13.93 -17.56 14.09
C GLY A 75 -14.32 -16.47 15.08
N LYS A 76 -15.49 -16.62 15.73
CA LYS A 76 -15.94 -15.69 16.76
C LYS A 76 -14.86 -15.49 17.84
N HIS A 77 -14.70 -14.24 18.27
CA HIS A 77 -13.70 -13.80 19.24
C HIS A 77 -12.24 -13.86 18.77
N SER A 78 -11.96 -14.25 17.50
CA SER A 78 -10.62 -14.05 16.96
C SER A 78 -10.32 -12.55 16.91
N SER A 79 -9.09 -12.18 17.29
CA SER A 79 -8.65 -10.78 17.29
C SER A 79 -8.04 -10.41 15.95
N ILE A 80 -8.45 -9.27 15.38
CA ILE A 80 -7.94 -8.79 14.10
C ILE A 80 -7.58 -7.30 14.16
N LEU A 81 -6.45 -6.94 13.54
CA LEU A 81 -6.01 -5.57 13.32
C LEU A 81 -6.35 -5.16 11.90
N ASP A 82 -7.13 -4.09 11.74
CA ASP A 82 -7.37 -3.43 10.45
C ASP A 82 -6.48 -2.19 10.38
N ALA A 83 -5.36 -2.29 9.66
CA ALA A 83 -4.34 -1.27 9.58
C ALA A 83 -4.61 -0.34 8.38
N GLY A 84 -5.06 0.89 8.64
CA GLY A 84 -5.60 1.82 7.65
C GLY A 84 -7.09 1.54 7.44
N CYS A 85 -7.87 1.51 8.53
CA CYS A 85 -9.26 1.07 8.49
C CYS A 85 -10.22 2.07 7.82
N GLY A 86 -9.79 3.35 7.67
CA GLY A 86 -10.63 4.42 7.13
C GLY A 86 -11.96 4.53 7.86
N PRO A 87 -13.09 4.68 7.13
CA PRO A 87 -14.44 4.79 7.72
C PRO A 87 -15.01 3.46 8.24
N GLY A 88 -14.14 2.45 8.47
CA GLY A 88 -14.49 1.20 9.13
C GLY A 88 -15.24 0.18 8.28
N ARG A 89 -15.31 0.36 6.98
CA ARG A 89 -16.11 -0.46 6.07
C ARG A 89 -15.89 -1.98 6.21
N ILE A 90 -14.65 -2.42 6.35
CA ILE A 90 -14.30 -3.83 6.58
C ILE A 90 -14.30 -4.15 8.07
N SER A 91 -13.85 -3.23 8.92
CA SER A 91 -13.84 -3.41 10.38
C SER A 91 -15.24 -3.72 10.93
N VAL A 92 -16.27 -3.00 10.50
CA VAL A 92 -17.67 -3.22 10.90
C VAL A 92 -18.15 -4.61 10.50
N GLU A 93 -17.91 -5.03 9.27
CA GLU A 93 -18.32 -6.36 8.80
C GLU A 93 -17.60 -7.49 9.54
N LEU A 94 -16.31 -7.32 9.85
CA LEU A 94 -15.58 -8.28 10.67
C LEU A 94 -16.16 -8.36 12.10
N ALA A 95 -16.58 -7.23 12.66
CA ALA A 95 -17.23 -7.20 13.97
C ALA A 95 -18.63 -7.84 13.94
N ILE A 96 -19.43 -7.65 12.88
CA ILE A 96 -20.72 -8.34 12.66
C ILE A 96 -20.51 -9.86 12.61
N LEU A 97 -19.40 -10.33 12.04
CA LEU A 97 -19.03 -11.76 12.06
C LEU A 97 -18.57 -12.25 13.45
N GLY A 98 -18.49 -11.36 14.44
CA GLY A 98 -18.16 -11.66 15.84
C GLY A 98 -16.68 -11.64 16.16
N LEU A 99 -15.84 -11.03 15.37
CA LEU A 99 -14.42 -10.83 15.65
C LEU A 99 -14.22 -9.66 16.63
N ASP A 100 -13.11 -9.71 17.36
CA ASP A 100 -12.61 -8.63 18.20
C ASP A 100 -11.69 -7.73 17.37
N VAL A 101 -12.24 -6.65 16.83
CA VAL A 101 -11.60 -5.80 15.81
C VAL A 101 -10.93 -4.59 16.45
N THR A 102 -9.67 -4.36 16.07
CA THR A 102 -8.98 -3.08 16.30
C THR A 102 -8.72 -2.42 14.97
N GLY A 103 -9.35 -1.27 14.72
CA GLY A 103 -9.10 -0.41 13.57
C GLY A 103 -8.09 0.67 13.90
N VAL A 104 -7.10 0.86 13.06
CA VAL A 104 -6.09 1.91 13.20
C VAL A 104 -6.12 2.78 11.96
N ASP A 105 -6.29 4.08 12.15
CA ASP A 105 -6.19 5.07 11.08
C ASP A 105 -5.57 6.37 11.58
N LEU A 106 -5.04 7.17 10.68
CA LEU A 106 -4.43 8.46 11.00
C LEU A 106 -5.48 9.58 11.12
N ILE A 107 -6.59 9.44 10.41
CA ILE A 107 -7.57 10.50 10.15
C ILE A 107 -8.73 10.37 11.13
N GLN A 108 -8.86 11.34 12.05
CA GLN A 108 -9.91 11.31 13.07
C GLN A 108 -11.33 11.30 12.50
N PRO A 109 -11.71 12.13 11.52
CA PRO A 109 -13.02 12.06 10.88
C PRO A 109 -13.38 10.69 10.30
N GLU A 110 -12.39 9.94 9.77
CA GLU A 110 -12.63 8.58 9.29
C GLU A 110 -12.93 7.61 10.45
N LEU A 111 -12.20 7.75 11.56
CA LEU A 111 -12.47 6.94 12.76
C LEU A 111 -13.82 7.29 13.39
N ASP A 112 -14.23 8.56 13.37
CA ASP A 112 -15.54 8.99 13.85
C ASP A 112 -16.65 8.37 12.98
N ALA A 113 -16.49 8.36 11.66
CA ALA A 113 -17.41 7.68 10.74
C ALA A 113 -17.44 6.15 10.95
N ALA A 114 -16.28 5.52 11.26
CA ALA A 114 -16.22 4.11 11.61
C ALA A 114 -16.98 3.80 12.91
N ALA A 115 -16.87 4.68 13.92
CA ALA A 115 -17.59 4.54 15.18
C ALA A 115 -19.11 4.68 14.99
N GLU A 116 -19.55 5.65 14.16
CA GLU A 116 -20.96 5.84 13.81
C GLU A 116 -21.50 4.61 13.07
N SER A 117 -20.78 4.12 12.06
CA SER A 117 -21.17 2.93 11.31
C SER A 117 -21.28 1.68 12.22
N ALA A 118 -20.35 1.51 13.17
CA ALA A 118 -20.38 0.41 14.11
C ALA A 118 -21.60 0.51 15.07
N ALA A 119 -21.91 1.73 15.54
CA ALA A 119 -23.07 1.97 16.39
C ALA A 119 -24.40 1.69 15.67
N ASP A 120 -24.51 2.06 14.38
CA ASP A 120 -25.68 1.81 13.55
C ASP A 120 -25.93 0.29 13.37
N GLU A 121 -24.86 -0.50 13.26
CA GLU A 121 -24.93 -1.96 13.14
C GLU A 121 -24.96 -2.69 14.51
N GLY A 122 -24.85 -1.94 15.62
CA GLY A 122 -24.88 -2.50 16.98
C GLY A 122 -23.68 -3.38 17.32
N VAL A 123 -22.50 -3.05 16.79
CA VAL A 123 -21.24 -3.74 17.06
C VAL A 123 -20.21 -2.79 17.66
N ASP A 124 -19.21 -3.38 18.34
CA ASP A 124 -18.13 -2.64 18.97
C ASP A 124 -16.84 -2.72 18.15
N LEU A 125 -16.15 -1.59 17.98
CA LEU A 125 -14.80 -1.49 17.42
C LEU A 125 -13.85 -0.85 18.43
N ASN A 126 -12.63 -1.36 18.53
CA ASN A 126 -11.56 -0.66 19.20
C ASN A 126 -10.82 0.21 18.18
N LEU A 127 -11.11 1.51 18.16
CA LEU A 127 -10.56 2.46 17.21
C LEU A 127 -9.37 3.23 17.81
N VAL A 128 -8.27 3.28 17.07
CA VAL A 128 -7.02 3.91 17.50
C VAL A 128 -6.55 4.90 16.45
N ARG A 129 -6.44 6.18 16.82
CA ARG A 129 -5.80 7.18 15.97
C ARG A 129 -4.30 7.04 16.06
N ALA A 130 -3.65 6.58 15.00
CA ALA A 130 -2.19 6.45 14.95
C ALA A 130 -1.67 6.42 13.50
N ASP A 131 -0.42 6.82 13.37
CA ASP A 131 0.36 6.70 12.14
C ASP A 131 0.98 5.30 12.07
N LEU A 132 0.67 4.54 11.03
CA LEU A 132 1.18 3.18 10.83
C LEU A 132 2.72 3.13 10.71
N ARG A 133 3.36 4.23 10.33
CA ARG A 133 4.83 4.35 10.29
C ARG A 133 5.47 4.22 11.67
N THR A 134 4.71 4.52 12.73
CA THR A 134 5.18 4.54 14.12
C THR A 134 4.29 3.76 15.09
N TYR A 135 3.17 3.22 14.63
CA TYR A 135 2.22 2.50 15.46
C TYR A 135 2.86 1.27 16.08
N THR A 136 2.79 1.17 17.41
CA THR A 136 3.22 0.00 18.17
C THR A 136 2.14 -0.39 19.18
N THR A 137 2.05 -1.68 19.48
CA THR A 137 1.11 -2.22 20.45
C THR A 137 1.66 -3.48 21.11
N ASP A 138 1.37 -3.66 22.39
CA ASP A 138 1.66 -4.91 23.11
C ASP A 138 0.61 -5.99 22.80
N ARG A 139 -0.56 -5.59 22.31
CA ARG A 139 -1.62 -6.52 21.89
C ARG A 139 -1.16 -7.32 20.68
N LYS A 140 -1.45 -8.63 20.69
CA LYS A 140 -1.19 -9.52 19.57
C LYS A 140 -2.50 -10.02 18.97
N PHE A 141 -2.55 -10.02 17.64
CA PHE A 141 -3.73 -10.34 16.84
C PHE A 141 -3.58 -11.70 16.16
N ASP A 142 -4.68 -12.43 16.03
CA ASP A 142 -4.74 -13.67 15.24
C ASP A 142 -4.51 -13.40 13.77
N ALA A 143 -4.98 -12.23 13.30
CA ALA A 143 -4.69 -11.74 11.96
C ALA A 143 -4.54 -10.21 11.94
N ALA A 144 -3.91 -9.70 10.89
CA ALA A 144 -3.94 -8.29 10.51
C ALA A 144 -4.31 -8.17 9.04
N VAL A 145 -4.96 -7.07 8.67
CA VAL A 145 -5.27 -6.72 7.28
C VAL A 145 -4.76 -5.30 6.97
N ASN A 146 -4.38 -5.07 5.70
CA ASN A 146 -4.15 -3.75 5.13
C ASN A 146 -4.70 -3.77 3.72
N LEU A 147 -5.81 -3.10 3.47
CA LEU A 147 -6.64 -3.30 2.29
C LEU A 147 -6.87 -2.00 1.51
N TYR A 148 -7.36 -2.16 0.28
CA TYR A 148 -7.76 -1.06 -0.62
C TYR A 148 -6.68 -0.02 -0.84
N THR A 149 -5.47 -0.56 -1.06
CA THR A 149 -4.32 0.26 -1.45
C THR A 149 -3.93 1.30 -0.39
N SER A 150 -4.01 0.95 0.91
CA SER A 150 -3.54 1.79 2.02
C SER A 150 -2.01 1.73 2.21
N PHE A 151 -1.23 1.42 1.15
CA PHE A 151 0.21 1.20 1.20
C PHE A 151 0.94 1.78 -0.02
N GLY A 152 2.21 2.16 0.15
CA GLY A 152 3.06 2.66 -0.92
C GLY A 152 3.00 4.19 -1.10
N TYR A 153 2.59 4.93 -0.08
CA TYR A 153 2.47 6.39 -0.14
C TYR A 153 3.53 7.14 0.67
N CYS A 154 4.40 6.43 1.38
CA CYS A 154 5.47 7.07 2.13
C CYS A 154 6.58 7.60 1.22
N ASP A 155 7.34 8.62 1.69
CA ASP A 155 8.41 9.22 0.93
C ASP A 155 9.52 8.22 0.61
N THR A 156 9.80 7.27 1.53
CA THR A 156 10.89 6.31 1.41
C THR A 156 10.42 4.86 1.49
N ILE A 157 11.20 3.94 0.93
CA ILE A 157 10.97 2.49 1.04
C ILE A 157 11.12 2.04 2.50
N GLU A 158 11.99 2.69 3.25
CA GLU A 158 12.24 2.41 4.67
C GLU A 158 10.99 2.70 5.52
N GLU A 159 10.26 3.76 5.21
CA GLU A 159 8.99 4.09 5.88
C GLU A 159 7.89 3.09 5.52
N ASP A 160 7.76 2.73 4.22
CA ASP A 160 6.85 1.66 3.81
C ASP A 160 7.19 0.33 4.52
N LEU A 161 8.48 -0.01 4.61
CA LEU A 161 8.94 -1.20 5.33
C LEU A 161 8.67 -1.11 6.84
N ALA A 162 8.75 0.08 7.44
CA ALA A 162 8.43 0.28 8.85
C ALA A 162 6.97 -0.06 9.14
N ILE A 163 6.03 0.36 8.29
CA ILE A 163 4.61 -0.02 8.37
C ILE A 163 4.46 -1.54 8.41
N LEU A 164 5.07 -2.26 7.45
CA LEU A 164 4.98 -3.73 7.41
C LEU A 164 5.59 -4.39 8.65
N LYS A 165 6.68 -3.85 9.18
CA LYS A 165 7.32 -4.37 10.41
C LYS A 165 6.44 -4.16 11.64
N HIS A 166 5.79 -3.00 11.77
CA HIS A 166 4.89 -2.72 12.89
C HIS A 166 3.65 -3.63 12.85
N ILE A 167 3.05 -3.81 11.67
CA ILE A 167 1.96 -4.78 11.49
C ILE A 167 2.44 -6.20 11.83
N ALA A 168 3.59 -6.63 11.30
CA ALA A 168 4.14 -7.95 11.60
C ALA A 168 4.41 -8.12 13.09
N ALA A 169 4.91 -7.10 13.78
CA ALA A 169 5.13 -7.15 15.23
C ALA A 169 3.83 -7.34 16.01
N ALA A 170 2.71 -6.82 15.53
CA ALA A 170 1.38 -6.96 16.15
C ALA A 170 0.73 -8.32 15.91
N VAL A 171 1.14 -9.08 14.89
CA VAL A 171 0.58 -10.42 14.59
C VAL A 171 1.18 -11.48 15.52
N LYS A 172 0.35 -12.40 16.05
CA LYS A 172 0.76 -13.57 16.85
C LYS A 172 1.66 -14.51 16.05
N ASP A 173 2.46 -15.33 16.75
CA ASP A 173 3.11 -16.47 16.12
C ASP A 173 2.05 -17.41 15.51
N ASN A 174 2.28 -17.84 14.28
CA ASN A 174 1.30 -18.56 13.47
C ASN A 174 0.02 -17.75 13.13
N GLY A 175 0.03 -16.43 13.28
CA GLY A 175 -1.03 -15.55 12.82
C GLY A 175 -0.90 -15.22 11.33
N TRP A 176 -1.83 -14.46 10.82
CA TRP A 176 -1.95 -14.12 9.40
C TRP A 176 -1.81 -12.62 9.16
N PHE A 177 -1.27 -12.28 8.01
CA PHE A 177 -1.38 -10.94 7.45
C PHE A 177 -1.92 -11.03 6.03
N ILE A 178 -3.00 -10.29 5.76
CA ILE A 178 -3.62 -10.21 4.44
C ILE A 178 -3.53 -8.78 3.96
N MET A 179 -2.97 -8.59 2.77
CA MET A 179 -2.78 -7.29 2.16
C MET A 179 -3.41 -7.26 0.78
N GLU A 180 -4.14 -6.19 0.47
CA GLU A 180 -4.60 -5.90 -0.88
C GLU A 180 -4.04 -4.57 -1.33
N CYS A 181 -3.37 -4.54 -2.47
CA CYS A 181 -2.89 -3.30 -3.07
C CYS A 181 -2.71 -3.40 -4.58
N THR A 182 -2.63 -2.24 -5.22
CA THR A 182 -2.21 -2.13 -6.62
C THR A 182 -0.73 -2.48 -6.73
N SER A 183 -0.43 -3.55 -7.46
CA SER A 183 0.95 -3.92 -7.78
C SER A 183 1.44 -3.21 -9.05
N ARG A 184 2.76 -3.25 -9.27
CA ARG A 184 3.35 -2.79 -10.53
C ARG A 184 2.75 -3.52 -11.74
N GLU A 185 2.56 -4.83 -11.63
CA GLU A 185 2.01 -5.66 -12.70
C GLU A 185 0.56 -5.29 -13.03
N THR A 186 -0.27 -5.06 -12.01
CA THR A 186 -1.67 -4.63 -12.22
C THR A 186 -1.75 -3.19 -12.69
N ALA A 187 -0.89 -2.30 -12.21
CA ALA A 187 -0.80 -0.93 -12.68
C ALA A 187 -0.44 -0.86 -14.18
N VAL A 188 0.54 -1.64 -14.62
CA VAL A 188 0.90 -1.72 -16.06
C VAL A 188 -0.27 -2.26 -16.88
N LYS A 189 -0.95 -3.31 -16.39
CA LYS A 189 -2.06 -3.95 -17.10
C LYS A 189 -3.25 -3.01 -17.33
N TYR A 190 -3.58 -2.21 -16.32
CA TYR A 190 -4.77 -1.34 -16.34
C TYR A 190 -4.43 0.14 -16.58
N PHE A 191 -3.20 0.43 -17.00
CA PHE A 191 -2.76 1.80 -17.19
C PHE A 191 -3.62 2.53 -18.21
N THR A 192 -4.01 3.74 -17.84
CA THR A 192 -4.59 4.74 -18.72
C THR A 192 -3.93 6.11 -18.41
N GLU A 193 -3.82 6.99 -19.38
CA GLU A 193 -3.29 8.34 -19.15
C GLU A 193 -4.26 9.22 -18.38
N GLY A 194 -5.53 8.86 -18.37
CA GLY A 194 -6.57 9.54 -17.62
C GLY A 194 -7.96 9.06 -18.00
N GLU A 195 -8.90 9.39 -17.17
CA GLU A 195 -10.32 9.08 -17.35
C GLU A 195 -11.17 10.17 -16.69
N TRP A 196 -12.45 10.15 -16.98
CA TRP A 196 -13.43 10.96 -16.27
C TRP A 196 -14.69 10.15 -15.98
N PHE A 197 -15.37 10.48 -14.90
CA PHE A 197 -16.63 9.87 -14.51
C PHE A 197 -17.41 10.82 -13.60
N GLU A 198 -18.69 10.51 -13.36
CA GLU A 198 -19.52 11.23 -12.40
C GLU A 198 -19.78 10.36 -11.17
N ARG A 199 -19.63 10.95 -9.98
CA ARG A 199 -19.89 10.28 -8.71
C ARG A 199 -20.17 11.28 -7.60
N ALA A 200 -21.12 10.96 -6.70
CA ALA A 200 -21.49 11.79 -5.56
C ALA A 200 -21.79 13.26 -5.93
N GLY A 201 -22.42 13.50 -7.07
CA GLY A 201 -22.77 14.86 -7.54
C GLY A 201 -21.57 15.69 -8.03
N LYS A 202 -20.46 15.04 -8.31
CA LYS A 202 -19.22 15.66 -8.84
C LYS A 202 -18.81 15.01 -10.15
N THR A 203 -18.23 15.82 -11.03
CA THR A 203 -17.45 15.34 -12.18
C THR A 203 -16.02 15.17 -11.73
N VAL A 204 -15.49 13.96 -11.87
CA VAL A 204 -14.13 13.58 -11.48
C VAL A 204 -13.30 13.38 -12.74
N LEU A 205 -12.20 14.10 -12.84
CA LEU A 205 -11.18 13.86 -13.86
C LEU A 205 -9.93 13.32 -13.17
N THR A 206 -9.35 12.29 -13.75
CA THR A 206 -8.07 11.73 -13.28
C THR A 206 -7.05 11.79 -14.40
N GLN A 207 -5.80 12.00 -14.01
CA GLN A 207 -4.66 11.93 -14.92
C GLN A 207 -3.57 11.11 -14.24
N PHE A 208 -2.99 10.16 -14.97
CA PHE A 208 -1.96 9.28 -14.46
C PHE A 208 -0.66 9.43 -15.25
N THR A 209 0.46 9.49 -14.54
CA THR A 209 1.80 9.57 -15.11
C THR A 209 2.71 8.56 -14.41
N VAL A 210 3.47 7.82 -15.19
CA VAL A 210 4.44 6.85 -14.67
C VAL A 210 5.66 7.60 -14.12
N GLU A 211 6.06 7.27 -12.91
CA GLU A 211 7.29 7.76 -12.28
C GLU A 211 8.41 6.72 -12.41
N GLY A 212 9.59 7.19 -12.85
CA GLY A 212 10.74 6.31 -13.05
C GLY A 212 10.48 5.19 -14.06
N ALA A 213 11.02 4.00 -13.78
CA ALA A 213 10.79 2.79 -14.57
C ALA A 213 9.62 1.98 -13.99
N TRP A 214 8.45 2.56 -13.86
CA TRP A 214 7.30 2.00 -13.14
C TRP A 214 7.55 1.83 -11.63
N GLU A 215 8.38 2.69 -11.07
CA GLU A 215 8.65 2.71 -9.62
C GLU A 215 7.48 3.33 -8.86
N GLY A 216 6.75 4.25 -9.51
CA GLY A 216 5.57 4.89 -8.96
C GLY A 216 4.54 5.26 -10.02
N LEU A 217 3.34 5.59 -9.54
CA LEU A 217 2.25 6.15 -10.32
C LEU A 217 1.84 7.48 -9.69
N ARG A 218 2.04 8.56 -10.43
CA ARG A 218 1.52 9.88 -10.09
C ARG A 218 0.07 9.96 -10.51
N SER A 219 -0.79 10.33 -9.59
CA SER A 219 -2.22 10.48 -9.81
C SER A 219 -2.61 11.93 -9.53
N LYS A 220 -3.17 12.61 -10.53
CA LYS A 220 -3.79 13.93 -10.36
C LYS A 220 -5.30 13.76 -10.46
N TRP A 221 -6.01 14.22 -9.43
CA TRP A 221 -7.45 14.15 -9.35
C TRP A 221 -8.02 15.56 -9.31
N ILE A 222 -9.03 15.81 -10.13
CA ILE A 222 -9.76 17.07 -10.21
C ILE A 222 -11.23 16.77 -9.96
N LEU A 223 -11.79 17.36 -8.91
CA LEU A 223 -13.22 17.31 -8.61
C LEU A 223 -13.86 18.62 -9.04
N ILE A 224 -14.94 18.54 -9.79
CA ILE A 224 -15.79 19.68 -10.15
C ILE A 224 -17.15 19.42 -9.57
N ASP A 225 -17.63 20.28 -8.66
CA ASP A 225 -18.98 20.19 -8.12
C ASP A 225 -20.00 20.56 -9.20
N ASN A 226 -20.95 19.64 -9.45
CA ASN A 226 -21.93 19.82 -10.54
C ASN A 226 -23.01 20.87 -10.21
N LYS A 227 -23.09 21.36 -8.95
CA LYS A 227 -24.06 22.37 -8.54
C LYS A 227 -23.57 23.81 -8.77
N ASP A 228 -22.31 24.09 -8.42
CA ASP A 228 -21.77 25.45 -8.42
C ASP A 228 -20.52 25.61 -9.29
N GLY A 229 -19.99 24.50 -9.84
CA GLY A 229 -18.78 24.49 -10.68
C GLY A 229 -17.48 24.70 -9.91
N SER A 230 -17.51 24.65 -8.58
CA SER A 230 -16.31 24.75 -7.74
C SER A 230 -15.36 23.58 -8.06
N ARG A 231 -14.04 23.87 -8.01
CA ARG A 231 -13.00 22.94 -8.43
C ARG A 231 -11.98 22.73 -7.33
N ILE A 232 -11.67 21.46 -7.06
CA ILE A 232 -10.62 21.03 -6.14
C ILE A 232 -9.66 20.14 -6.91
N GLU A 233 -8.35 20.35 -6.73
CA GLU A 233 -7.32 19.50 -7.32
C GLU A 233 -6.46 18.87 -6.25
N HIS A 234 -6.08 17.61 -6.49
CA HIS A 234 -5.15 16.91 -5.64
C HIS A 234 -4.20 16.05 -6.46
N GLU A 235 -2.95 15.95 -6.00
CA GLU A 235 -1.93 15.15 -6.64
C GLU A 235 -1.16 14.36 -5.59
N PHE A 236 -0.91 13.09 -5.90
CA PHE A 236 -0.13 12.20 -5.05
C PHE A 236 0.60 11.16 -5.90
N VAL A 237 1.64 10.57 -5.32
CA VAL A 237 2.39 9.48 -5.94
C VAL A 237 2.24 8.24 -5.07
N GLN A 238 1.87 7.13 -5.70
CA GLN A 238 1.93 5.81 -5.07
C GLN A 238 3.18 5.08 -5.57
N ARG A 239 4.00 4.56 -4.67
CA ARG A 239 5.08 3.63 -5.02
C ARG A 239 4.47 2.29 -5.40
N LEU A 240 4.89 1.78 -6.56
CA LEU A 240 4.43 0.51 -7.10
C LEU A 240 5.43 -0.59 -6.76
N TYR A 241 5.00 -1.54 -5.96
CA TYR A 241 5.76 -2.76 -5.68
C TYR A 241 5.30 -3.90 -6.59
N SER A 242 6.23 -4.73 -7.04
CA SER A 242 5.89 -6.01 -7.65
C SER A 242 5.51 -7.04 -6.58
N ALA A 243 4.79 -8.08 -6.97
CA ALA A 243 4.46 -9.20 -6.10
C ALA A 243 5.71 -9.84 -5.46
N VAL A 244 6.80 -9.94 -6.21
CA VAL A 244 8.06 -10.52 -5.72
C VAL A 244 8.74 -9.62 -4.70
N GLU A 245 8.72 -8.30 -4.88
CA GLU A 245 9.29 -7.35 -3.92
C GLU A 245 8.55 -7.42 -2.59
N LEU A 246 7.22 -7.34 -2.58
CA LEU A 246 6.44 -7.41 -1.34
C LEU A 246 6.58 -8.77 -0.63
N ARG A 247 6.57 -9.88 -1.36
CA ARG A 247 6.85 -11.20 -0.77
C ARG A 247 8.20 -11.21 -0.04
N ARG A 248 9.26 -10.65 -0.67
CA ARG A 248 10.59 -10.57 -0.06
C ARG A 248 10.59 -9.64 1.16
N MET A 249 9.92 -8.49 1.11
CA MET A 249 9.81 -7.60 2.26
C MET A 249 9.15 -8.31 3.43
N LEU A 250 8.06 -9.03 3.21
CA LEU A 250 7.35 -9.76 4.26
C LEU A 250 8.18 -10.92 4.83
N THR A 251 8.78 -11.75 3.97
CA THR A 251 9.49 -12.94 4.44
C THR A 251 10.90 -12.63 4.96
N ALA A 252 11.68 -11.83 4.24
CA ALA A 252 13.08 -11.58 4.62
C ALA A 252 13.26 -10.46 5.65
N ALA A 253 12.35 -9.45 5.67
CA ALA A 253 12.53 -8.29 6.53
C ALA A 253 11.51 -8.17 7.66
N CYS A 254 10.31 -8.78 7.54
CA CYS A 254 9.24 -8.71 8.52
C CYS A 254 9.05 -10.02 9.31
N GLY A 255 9.75 -11.11 8.95
CA GLY A 255 9.77 -12.36 9.72
C GLY A 255 8.56 -13.27 9.49
N PHE A 256 7.80 -13.09 8.39
CA PHE A 256 6.80 -14.07 7.98
C PHE A 256 7.46 -15.32 7.39
N LYS A 257 6.95 -16.49 7.75
CA LYS A 257 7.46 -17.79 7.27
C LYS A 257 7.15 -18.02 5.79
N SER A 258 5.99 -17.54 5.36
CA SER A 258 5.56 -17.62 3.95
C SER A 258 4.72 -16.42 3.57
N ALA A 259 4.65 -16.14 2.27
CA ALA A 259 3.75 -15.17 1.68
C ALA A 259 3.33 -15.67 0.29
N GLU A 260 2.07 -15.99 0.12
CA GLU A 260 1.46 -16.39 -1.14
C GLU A 260 0.75 -15.21 -1.79
N VAL A 261 0.66 -15.22 -3.11
CA VAL A 261 0.06 -14.11 -3.88
C VAL A 261 -1.07 -14.63 -4.75
N TYR A 262 -2.20 -13.95 -4.67
CA TYR A 262 -3.42 -14.28 -5.41
C TYR A 262 -3.92 -13.07 -6.21
N GLY A 263 -4.73 -13.32 -7.22
CA GLY A 263 -5.28 -12.31 -8.12
C GLY A 263 -6.60 -11.70 -7.65
N ASP A 264 -7.22 -12.30 -6.65
CA ASP A 264 -8.43 -11.81 -5.98
C ASP A 264 -8.61 -12.59 -4.66
N PHE A 265 -9.59 -12.21 -3.82
CA PHE A 265 -9.92 -12.88 -2.55
C PHE A 265 -10.47 -14.32 -2.72
N ASP A 266 -10.89 -14.69 -3.91
CA ASP A 266 -11.33 -16.07 -4.26
C ASP A 266 -10.17 -17.05 -4.48
N PHE A 267 -8.93 -16.66 -4.19
CA PHE A 267 -7.71 -17.42 -4.44
C PHE A 267 -7.40 -17.69 -5.92
N SER A 268 -7.97 -16.91 -6.83
CA SER A 268 -7.58 -16.98 -8.23
C SER A 268 -6.08 -16.74 -8.39
N PRO A 269 -5.42 -17.43 -9.35
CA PRO A 269 -3.97 -17.29 -9.53
C PRO A 269 -3.57 -15.86 -9.86
N TYR A 270 -2.47 -15.38 -9.26
CA TYR A 270 -1.86 -14.12 -9.63
C TYR A 270 -1.09 -14.27 -10.94
N ASN A 271 -1.76 -13.95 -12.05
CA ASN A 271 -1.24 -14.03 -13.42
C ASN A 271 -1.77 -12.84 -14.25
N GLN A 272 -1.63 -12.91 -15.58
CA GLN A 272 -2.10 -11.87 -16.50
C GLN A 272 -3.60 -11.53 -16.39
N ASN A 273 -4.40 -12.40 -15.77
CA ASN A 273 -5.83 -12.18 -15.56
C ASN A 273 -6.17 -11.58 -14.19
N ALA A 274 -5.19 -11.46 -13.30
CA ALA A 274 -5.37 -10.92 -11.96
C ALA A 274 -6.05 -9.52 -12.01
N ARG A 275 -6.99 -9.30 -11.11
CA ARG A 275 -7.72 -8.01 -10.98
C ARG A 275 -7.01 -7.07 -10.02
N THR A 276 -6.44 -7.63 -8.96
CA THR A 276 -5.68 -6.93 -7.93
C THR A 276 -4.55 -7.83 -7.45
N MET A 277 -3.84 -7.44 -6.43
CA MET A 277 -2.85 -8.28 -5.76
C MET A 277 -3.26 -8.48 -4.31
N ILE A 278 -3.58 -9.74 -3.98
CA ILE A 278 -3.81 -10.16 -2.59
C ILE A 278 -2.58 -10.93 -2.11
N ILE A 279 -1.98 -10.49 -1.02
CA ILE A 279 -0.89 -11.21 -0.37
C ILE A 279 -1.41 -11.81 0.94
N VAL A 280 -1.19 -13.11 1.11
CA VAL A 280 -1.54 -13.86 2.33
C VAL A 280 -0.24 -14.36 2.95
N ALA A 281 0.16 -13.77 4.07
CA ALA A 281 1.40 -14.10 4.74
C ALA A 281 1.13 -14.80 6.09
N ARG A 282 1.95 -15.80 6.41
CA ARG A 282 1.90 -16.60 7.66
C ARG A 282 3.10 -16.29 8.52
N LYS A 283 2.89 -15.92 9.78
CA LYS A 283 3.95 -15.65 10.75
C LYS A 283 4.47 -16.89 11.44
#